data_022e4ec88d1f19c5313ad9181a03fa64
#
_entry.id   022e4ec88d1f19c5313ad9181a03fa64
#
_cell.length_a   1.000
_cell.length_b   1.000
_cell.length_c   1.000
_cell.angle_alpha   90.00
_cell.angle_beta   90.00
_cell.angle_gamma   90.00
#
_symmetry.space_group_name_H-M   'P 1'
#
loop_
_entity.id
_entity.type
_entity.pdbx_description
1 polymer ?
#
loop_
_entity_poly.entity_id
_entity_poly.type
_entity_poly.pdbx_seq_one_letter_code
_entity_poly.pdbx_strand_id
1 'polypeptide(L)'
;SFVGAFKAMGGEVTNEVPHEDGKADYSAEVSTLSASGAEELAVLGYVDQGGKGIIQNSLDTGAFSRFILADGMIGQSLIDNVDGDLTGTFGTLPGNESDGAAMFIKMASANGIPGDGPFEQESYDAAALIVLAMQAGGSADRATIAKNVMGVANAPGTEILPGELAKAINLLKDGKEVNYQGATNVEFSDVGEASGSYKELEIGSGKFNTIRVR
;
A
#
# COMPACT_ATOMS: atom_id res chain seq x y z
N SER A 1 -10.40 -1.29 -12.35
CA SER A 1 -10.65 -1.39 -10.93
C SER A 1 -11.08 -0.09 -10.30
N PHE A 2 -10.22 0.97 -10.14
CA PHE A 2 -10.63 2.26 -9.53
C PHE A 2 -11.86 2.87 -10.23
N VAL A 3 -11.80 3.05 -11.53
CA VAL A 3 -12.88 3.64 -12.34
C VAL A 3 -14.20 2.87 -12.19
N GLY A 4 -14.13 1.53 -12.22
CA GLY A 4 -15.32 0.69 -12.05
C GLY A 4 -15.96 0.85 -10.68
N ALA A 5 -15.15 0.86 -9.61
CA ALA A 5 -15.62 1.05 -8.24
C ALA A 5 -16.17 2.47 -8.02
N PHE A 6 -15.50 3.49 -8.52
CA PHE A 6 -15.90 4.88 -8.40
C PHE A 6 -17.27 5.14 -9.08
N LYS A 7 -17.43 4.63 -10.32
CA LYS A 7 -18.72 4.70 -11.05
C LYS A 7 -19.84 3.91 -10.36
N ALA A 8 -19.52 2.75 -9.80
CA ALA A 8 -20.51 1.95 -9.07
C ALA A 8 -21.04 2.66 -7.80
N MET A 9 -20.24 3.55 -7.22
CA MET A 9 -20.63 4.39 -6.09
C MET A 9 -21.27 5.73 -6.50
N GLY A 10 -21.55 5.94 -7.79
CA GLY A 10 -22.22 7.14 -8.32
C GLY A 10 -21.25 8.25 -8.74
N GLY A 11 -19.95 8.02 -8.72
CA GLY A 11 -18.96 8.96 -9.24
C GLY A 11 -18.94 9.02 -10.77
N GLU A 12 -18.55 10.16 -11.33
CA GLU A 12 -18.36 10.33 -12.77
C GLU A 12 -16.86 10.42 -13.08
N VAL A 13 -16.40 9.63 -14.05
CA VAL A 13 -15.05 9.74 -14.62
C VAL A 13 -15.20 10.28 -16.02
N THR A 14 -14.75 11.52 -16.23
CA THR A 14 -14.93 12.28 -17.46
C THR A 14 -13.87 11.96 -18.50
N ASN A 15 -12.64 11.62 -18.05
CA ASN A 15 -11.53 11.26 -18.95
C ASN A 15 -10.49 10.39 -18.23
N GLU A 16 -9.74 9.62 -19.02
CA GLU A 16 -8.62 8.78 -18.56
C GLU A 16 -7.47 8.95 -19.55
N VAL A 17 -6.31 9.35 -19.07
CA VAL A 17 -5.11 9.56 -19.88
C VAL A 17 -3.95 8.76 -19.30
N PRO A 18 -3.35 7.83 -20.06
CA PRO A 18 -2.12 7.17 -19.64
C PRO A 18 -0.94 8.13 -19.70
N HIS A 19 0.04 7.92 -18.82
CA HIS A 19 1.30 8.68 -18.85
C HIS A 19 2.49 7.72 -18.91
N GLU A 20 3.59 8.21 -19.43
CA GLU A 20 4.88 7.50 -19.40
C GLU A 20 5.65 7.88 -18.14
N ASP A 21 6.25 6.88 -17.51
CA ASP A 21 7.09 7.08 -16.33
C ASP A 21 8.36 7.89 -16.69
N GLY A 22 8.76 8.80 -15.79
CA GLY A 22 9.99 9.56 -15.93
C GLY A 22 10.04 10.58 -17.08
N LYS A 23 8.90 10.91 -17.69
CA LYS A 23 8.79 11.97 -18.69
C LYS A 23 9.12 13.34 -18.07
N ALA A 24 9.78 14.19 -18.82
CA ALA A 24 10.21 15.51 -18.32
C ALA A 24 9.07 16.54 -18.21
N ASP A 25 7.98 16.36 -18.96
CA ASP A 25 6.85 17.30 -19.05
C ASP A 25 5.54 16.56 -19.27
N TYR A 26 4.54 16.86 -18.46
CA TYR A 26 3.19 16.27 -18.48
C TYR A 26 2.10 17.27 -18.88
N SER A 27 2.46 18.42 -19.43
CA SER A 27 1.50 19.49 -19.78
C SER A 27 0.46 19.05 -20.81
N ALA A 28 0.81 18.15 -21.73
CA ALA A 28 -0.12 17.62 -22.72
C ALA A 28 -1.21 16.73 -22.09
N GLU A 29 -0.80 15.84 -21.17
CA GLU A 29 -1.72 14.97 -20.42
C GLU A 29 -2.63 15.80 -19.53
N VAL A 30 -2.07 16.74 -18.76
CA VAL A 30 -2.82 17.65 -17.89
C VAL A 30 -3.80 18.52 -18.68
N SER A 31 -3.38 19.07 -19.82
CA SER A 31 -4.26 19.85 -20.69
C SER A 31 -5.43 19.03 -21.24
N THR A 32 -5.16 17.78 -21.64
CA THR A 32 -6.18 16.86 -22.15
C THR A 32 -7.19 16.50 -21.06
N LEU A 33 -6.72 16.28 -19.82
CA LEU A 33 -7.58 15.98 -18.68
C LEU A 33 -8.42 17.18 -18.26
N SER A 34 -7.83 18.38 -18.18
CA SER A 34 -8.54 19.59 -17.77
C SER A 34 -9.65 20.01 -18.75
N ALA A 35 -9.48 19.71 -20.04
CA ALA A 35 -10.50 19.97 -21.06
C ALA A 35 -11.80 19.17 -20.84
N SER A 36 -11.79 18.14 -20.01
CA SER A 36 -12.96 17.33 -19.66
C SER A 36 -13.92 17.98 -18.67
N GLY A 37 -13.49 19.08 -18.01
CA GLY A 37 -14.28 19.81 -17.02
C GLY A 37 -14.36 19.14 -15.65
N ALA A 38 -13.51 18.15 -15.37
CA ALA A 38 -13.40 17.53 -14.04
C ALA A 38 -12.84 18.50 -13.01
N GLU A 39 -13.31 18.40 -11.77
CA GLU A 39 -12.88 19.24 -10.65
C GLU A 39 -11.70 18.66 -9.88
N GLU A 40 -11.53 17.34 -9.94
CA GLU A 40 -10.50 16.59 -9.21
C GLU A 40 -9.71 15.68 -10.15
N LEU A 41 -8.44 15.50 -9.87
CA LEU A 41 -7.56 14.60 -10.61
C LEU A 41 -7.12 13.42 -9.74
N ALA A 42 -7.49 12.20 -10.17
CA ALA A 42 -6.92 10.98 -9.59
C ALA A 42 -5.57 10.66 -10.25
N VAL A 43 -4.51 10.60 -9.44
CA VAL A 43 -3.15 10.27 -9.91
C VAL A 43 -2.79 8.88 -9.44
N LEU A 44 -2.80 7.92 -10.37
CA LEU A 44 -2.50 6.50 -10.13
C LEU A 44 -1.09 6.19 -10.67
N GLY A 45 -0.08 6.43 -9.87
CA GLY A 45 1.33 6.30 -10.28
C GLY A 45 2.26 6.32 -9.08
N TYR A 46 3.51 6.67 -9.33
CA TYR A 46 4.54 6.81 -8.31
C TYR A 46 5.10 8.23 -8.30
N VAL A 47 5.45 8.75 -7.11
CA VAL A 47 5.98 10.11 -6.93
C VAL A 47 7.14 10.39 -7.90
N ASP A 48 8.16 9.53 -7.89
CA ASP A 48 9.38 9.72 -8.65
C ASP A 48 9.34 9.23 -10.11
N GLN A 49 8.23 8.62 -10.53
CA GLN A 49 8.03 8.10 -11.89
C GLN A 49 7.03 8.94 -12.70
N GLY A 50 6.83 10.19 -12.31
CA GLY A 50 5.97 11.13 -13.06
C GLY A 50 4.86 11.75 -12.23
N GLY A 51 4.39 11.09 -11.19
CA GLY A 51 3.27 11.56 -10.38
C GLY A 51 3.47 12.99 -9.84
N LYS A 52 4.66 13.29 -9.32
CA LYS A 52 5.05 14.64 -8.89
C LYS A 52 4.96 15.67 -10.02
N GLY A 53 5.44 15.31 -11.22
CA GLY A 53 5.40 16.20 -12.37
C GLY A 53 3.97 16.50 -12.85
N ILE A 54 3.09 15.51 -12.81
CA ILE A 54 1.67 15.67 -13.15
C ILE A 54 1.00 16.65 -12.17
N ILE A 55 1.23 16.48 -10.88
CA ILE A 55 0.70 17.37 -9.84
C ILE A 55 1.26 18.78 -10.01
N GLN A 56 2.59 18.93 -10.19
CA GLN A 56 3.23 20.23 -10.39
C GLN A 56 2.67 20.95 -11.62
N ASN A 57 2.60 20.27 -12.77
CA ASN A 57 2.02 20.87 -13.99
C ASN A 57 0.54 21.27 -13.80
N SER A 58 -0.22 20.51 -13.01
CA SER A 58 -1.60 20.84 -12.70
C SER A 58 -1.73 22.12 -11.87
N LEU A 59 -0.87 22.28 -10.86
CA LEU A 59 -0.83 23.48 -10.02
C LEU A 59 -0.32 24.70 -10.79
N ASP A 60 0.78 24.57 -11.54
CA ASP A 60 1.39 25.65 -12.31
C ASP A 60 0.44 26.24 -13.38
N THR A 61 -0.38 25.40 -13.98
CA THR A 61 -1.36 25.81 -14.98
C THR A 61 -2.71 26.17 -14.41
N GLY A 62 -2.96 25.88 -13.13
CA GLY A 62 -4.26 26.02 -12.49
C GLY A 62 -5.31 25.03 -13.03
N ALA A 63 -4.87 23.96 -13.70
CA ALA A 63 -5.76 22.95 -14.27
C ALA A 63 -6.50 22.15 -13.21
N PHE A 64 -5.79 21.76 -12.14
CA PHE A 64 -6.35 21.07 -10.97
C PHE A 64 -5.65 21.56 -9.72
N SER A 65 -6.41 21.61 -8.63
CA SER A 65 -5.92 21.92 -7.26
C SER A 65 -6.34 20.89 -6.22
N ARG A 66 -7.11 19.88 -6.63
CA ARG A 66 -7.59 18.79 -5.76
C ARG A 66 -7.21 17.46 -6.36
N PHE A 67 -6.58 16.62 -5.55
CA PHE A 67 -6.02 15.35 -6.00
C PHE A 67 -6.52 14.19 -5.16
N ILE A 68 -6.68 13.05 -5.85
CA ILE A 68 -6.92 11.73 -5.23
C ILE A 68 -5.70 10.86 -5.57
N LEU A 69 -5.05 10.33 -4.55
CA LEU A 69 -3.76 9.64 -4.67
C LEU A 69 -3.89 8.15 -4.38
N ALA A 70 -3.28 7.34 -5.24
CA ALA A 70 -2.99 5.94 -4.92
C ALA A 70 -1.78 5.82 -3.99
N ASP A 71 -1.56 4.64 -3.46
CA ASP A 71 -0.51 4.29 -2.49
C ASP A 71 0.91 4.67 -2.94
N GLY A 72 1.24 4.47 -4.22
CA GLY A 72 2.54 4.86 -4.79
C GLY A 72 2.81 6.38 -4.80
N MET A 73 1.80 7.18 -4.52
CA MET A 73 1.89 8.63 -4.38
C MET A 73 1.98 9.10 -2.93
N ILE A 74 1.85 8.18 -1.95
CA ILE A 74 1.85 8.53 -0.53
C ILE A 74 3.28 8.54 0.00
N GLY A 75 3.73 9.70 0.45
CA GLY A 75 5.04 9.88 1.06
C GLY A 75 5.38 11.35 1.27
N GLN A 76 6.18 11.64 2.29
CA GLN A 76 6.61 13.00 2.59
C GLN A 76 7.38 13.63 1.41
N SER A 77 8.06 12.80 0.61
CA SER A 77 8.77 13.24 -0.60
C SER A 77 7.87 13.93 -1.64
N LEU A 78 6.58 13.58 -1.72
CA LEU A 78 5.65 14.30 -2.58
C LEU A 78 5.47 15.74 -2.08
N ILE A 79 5.20 15.90 -0.79
CA ILE A 79 4.94 17.21 -0.17
C ILE A 79 6.19 18.09 -0.21
N ASP A 80 7.36 17.50 0.04
CA ASP A 80 8.64 18.24 0.09
C ASP A 80 9.13 18.69 -1.31
N ASN A 81 8.64 18.06 -2.39
CA ASN A 81 9.14 18.28 -3.75
C ASN A 81 8.11 18.85 -4.74
N VAL A 82 6.90 19.12 -4.28
CA VAL A 82 5.87 19.84 -5.05
C VAL A 82 5.81 21.28 -4.52
N ASP A 83 5.95 22.23 -5.43
CA ASP A 83 5.81 23.66 -5.10
C ASP A 83 4.36 24.08 -5.26
N GLY A 84 3.66 24.25 -4.13
CA GLY A 84 2.24 24.64 -4.09
C GLY A 84 1.48 24.07 -2.91
N ASP A 85 0.22 24.43 -2.82
CA ASP A 85 -0.67 24.00 -1.75
C ASP A 85 -1.35 22.66 -2.10
N LEU A 86 -1.00 21.62 -1.37
CA LEU A 86 -1.61 20.30 -1.48
C LEU A 86 -2.66 20.02 -0.37
N THR A 87 -3.00 21.01 0.42
CA THR A 87 -3.97 20.84 1.53
C THR A 87 -5.30 20.31 1.00
N GLY A 88 -5.85 19.29 1.68
CA GLY A 88 -7.08 18.61 1.27
C GLY A 88 -6.90 17.54 0.17
N THR A 89 -5.67 17.31 -0.29
CA THR A 89 -5.38 16.16 -1.15
C THR A 89 -5.65 14.87 -0.37
N PHE A 90 -6.47 13.99 -0.94
CA PHE A 90 -6.87 12.71 -0.36
C PHE A 90 -6.06 11.57 -0.94
N GLY A 91 -5.80 10.55 -0.15
CA GLY A 91 -5.16 9.33 -0.64
C GLY A 91 -5.44 8.11 0.22
N THR A 92 -5.06 6.96 -0.29
CA THR A 92 -5.21 5.69 0.41
C THR A 92 -3.88 4.93 0.43
N LEU A 93 -3.61 4.25 1.54
CA LEU A 93 -2.41 3.43 1.74
C LEU A 93 -2.83 2.13 2.44
N PRO A 94 -2.34 0.95 2.02
CA PRO A 94 -2.47 -0.26 2.83
C PRO A 94 -2.01 -0.01 4.26
N GLY A 95 -2.70 -0.58 5.23
CA GLY A 95 -2.32 -0.49 6.63
C GLY A 95 -3.50 -0.72 7.57
N ASN A 96 -3.19 -1.21 8.77
CA ASN A 96 -4.19 -1.59 9.76
C ASN A 96 -3.79 -1.09 11.16
N GLU A 97 -4.72 -1.25 12.11
CA GLU A 97 -4.56 -0.94 13.53
C GLU A 97 -4.84 -2.21 14.34
N SER A 98 -4.00 -3.23 14.17
CA SER A 98 -4.09 -4.49 14.91
C SER A 98 -3.04 -4.56 16.02
N ASP A 99 -3.20 -5.54 16.93
CA ASP A 99 -2.17 -5.87 17.91
C ASP A 99 -0.86 -6.27 17.23
N GLY A 100 -0.93 -6.98 16.09
CA GLY A 100 0.24 -7.31 15.28
C GLY A 100 0.95 -6.07 14.73
N ALA A 101 0.20 -5.09 14.21
CA ALA A 101 0.77 -3.82 13.76
C ALA A 101 1.50 -3.10 14.90
N ALA A 102 0.88 -3.00 16.08
CA ALA A 102 1.48 -2.38 17.25
C ALA A 102 2.75 -3.11 17.74
N MET A 103 2.75 -4.43 17.71
CA MET A 103 3.91 -5.26 18.05
C MET A 103 5.06 -5.04 17.05
N PHE A 104 4.75 -5.00 15.73
CA PHE A 104 5.74 -4.73 14.70
C PHE A 104 6.37 -3.35 14.87
N ILE A 105 5.56 -2.29 15.02
CA ILE A 105 6.05 -0.91 15.21
C ILE A 105 7.00 -0.85 16.41
N LYS A 106 6.65 -1.46 17.53
CA LYS A 106 7.50 -1.52 18.70
C LYS A 106 8.83 -2.23 18.44
N MET A 107 8.80 -3.36 17.72
CA MET A 107 9.98 -4.14 17.38
C MET A 107 10.87 -3.38 16.37
N ALA A 108 10.29 -2.80 15.34
CA ALA A 108 10.98 -2.02 14.32
C ALA A 108 11.66 -0.79 14.93
N SER A 109 10.94 -0.02 15.76
CA SER A 109 11.46 1.15 16.45
C SER A 109 12.64 0.82 17.37
N ALA A 110 12.61 -0.32 18.05
CA ALA A 110 13.73 -0.80 18.86
C ALA A 110 15.00 -1.11 18.03
N ASN A 111 14.85 -1.28 16.71
CA ASN A 111 15.93 -1.52 15.75
C ASN A 111 16.21 -0.31 14.83
N GLY A 112 15.69 0.88 15.17
CA GLY A 112 15.94 2.11 14.43
C GLY A 112 15.14 2.29 13.13
N ILE A 113 14.06 1.51 12.97
CA ILE A 113 13.12 1.61 11.84
C ILE A 113 11.80 2.19 12.39
N PRO A 114 11.13 3.15 11.74
CA PRO A 114 9.88 3.73 12.21
C PRO A 114 8.78 2.69 12.49
N GLY A 115 8.57 1.75 11.57
CA GLY A 115 7.59 0.67 11.69
C GLY A 115 6.17 1.04 11.23
N ASP A 116 5.93 2.30 10.90
CA ASP A 116 4.66 2.83 10.41
C ASP A 116 4.76 3.51 9.04
N GLY A 117 5.93 3.43 8.42
CA GLY A 117 6.18 3.89 7.07
C GLY A 117 5.47 3.03 6.01
N PRO A 118 5.34 3.55 4.77
CA PRO A 118 4.71 2.83 3.68
C PRO A 118 5.35 1.46 3.45
N PHE A 119 4.51 0.40 3.43
CA PHE A 119 4.89 -0.99 3.14
C PHE A 119 5.90 -1.65 4.09
N GLU A 120 6.24 -1.06 5.23
CA GLU A 120 7.16 -1.66 6.20
C GLU A 120 6.58 -2.93 6.82
N GLN A 121 5.31 -2.90 7.20
CA GLN A 121 4.58 -4.04 7.77
C GLN A 121 4.41 -5.16 6.73
N GLU A 122 3.98 -4.81 5.54
CA GLU A 122 3.76 -5.73 4.43
C GLU A 122 5.06 -6.42 3.99
N SER A 123 6.17 -5.69 3.98
CA SER A 123 7.50 -6.24 3.66
C SER A 123 7.98 -7.24 4.70
N TYR A 124 7.75 -6.97 5.98
CA TYR A 124 8.06 -7.90 7.06
C TYR A 124 7.23 -9.18 6.93
N ASP A 125 5.92 -9.05 6.72
CA ASP A 125 5.02 -10.20 6.60
C ASP A 125 5.32 -11.02 5.35
N ALA A 126 5.61 -10.39 4.23
CA ALA A 126 6.01 -11.09 3.01
C ALA A 126 7.28 -11.94 3.22
N ALA A 127 8.29 -11.39 3.90
CA ALA A 127 9.51 -12.13 4.23
C ALA A 127 9.23 -13.28 5.20
N ALA A 128 8.41 -13.07 6.22
CA ALA A 128 8.01 -14.09 7.18
C ALA A 128 7.28 -15.26 6.50
N LEU A 129 6.29 -14.96 5.65
CA LEU A 129 5.52 -15.96 4.91
C LEU A 129 6.41 -16.82 4.01
N ILE A 130 7.37 -16.22 3.30
CA ILE A 130 8.34 -16.96 2.48
C ILE A 130 9.13 -17.94 3.35
N VAL A 131 9.68 -17.48 4.48
CA VAL A 131 10.46 -18.33 5.39
C VAL A 131 9.63 -19.48 5.95
N LEU A 132 8.39 -19.20 6.37
CA LEU A 132 7.49 -20.22 6.90
C LEU A 132 7.06 -21.22 5.82
N ALA A 133 6.80 -20.78 4.60
CA ALA A 133 6.48 -21.65 3.47
C ALA A 133 7.66 -22.56 3.09
N MET A 134 8.90 -22.04 3.13
CA MET A 134 10.12 -22.84 2.97
C MET A 134 10.22 -23.91 4.06
N GLN A 135 9.97 -23.55 5.31
CA GLN A 135 10.03 -24.50 6.43
C GLN A 135 8.94 -25.57 6.32
N ALA A 136 7.72 -25.18 5.97
CA ALA A 136 6.60 -26.13 5.80
C ALA A 136 6.84 -27.12 4.65
N GLY A 137 7.43 -26.66 3.55
CA GLY A 137 7.72 -27.49 2.39
C GLY A 137 9.08 -28.19 2.41
N GLY A 138 9.97 -27.84 3.33
CA GLY A 138 11.32 -28.42 3.44
C GLY A 138 12.27 -28.04 2.31
N SER A 139 11.97 -27.00 1.52
CA SER A 139 12.80 -26.54 0.39
C SER A 139 12.66 -25.04 0.16
N ALA A 140 13.71 -24.41 -0.37
CA ALA A 140 13.73 -23.00 -0.77
C ALA A 140 13.39 -22.79 -2.27
N ASP A 141 12.96 -23.83 -2.97
CA ASP A 141 12.57 -23.66 -4.37
C ASP A 141 11.21 -22.95 -4.51
N ARG A 142 11.05 -22.22 -5.63
CA ARG A 142 9.87 -21.37 -5.87
C ARG A 142 8.55 -22.16 -5.88
N ALA A 143 8.55 -23.38 -6.42
CA ALA A 143 7.35 -24.18 -6.49
C ALA A 143 6.90 -24.65 -5.11
N THR A 144 7.85 -25.03 -4.24
CA THR A 144 7.59 -25.38 -2.85
C THR A 144 7.03 -24.18 -2.07
N ILE A 145 7.63 -23.00 -2.21
CA ILE A 145 7.13 -21.78 -1.54
C ILE A 145 5.70 -21.48 -1.99
N ALA A 146 5.46 -21.42 -3.30
CA ALA A 146 4.13 -21.13 -3.86
C ALA A 146 3.05 -22.13 -3.40
N LYS A 147 3.42 -23.40 -3.25
CA LYS A 147 2.48 -24.44 -2.78
C LYS A 147 2.12 -24.31 -1.30
N ASN A 148 3.02 -23.79 -0.47
CA ASN A 148 2.86 -23.81 0.99
C ASN A 148 2.49 -22.44 1.58
N VAL A 149 2.65 -21.32 0.84
CA VAL A 149 2.47 -19.98 1.39
C VAL A 149 1.05 -19.73 1.92
N MET A 150 0.03 -20.18 1.22
CA MET A 150 -1.36 -20.04 1.68
C MET A 150 -1.65 -20.88 2.92
N GLY A 151 -1.06 -22.08 3.02
CA GLY A 151 -1.27 -22.97 4.15
C GLY A 151 -0.59 -22.51 5.45
N VAL A 152 0.40 -21.61 5.37
CA VAL A 152 1.01 -20.99 6.57
C VAL A 152 0.42 -19.62 6.89
N ALA A 153 -0.19 -18.95 5.89
CA ALA A 153 -0.83 -17.66 6.06
C ALA A 153 -2.23 -17.78 6.65
N ASN A 154 -3.02 -18.74 6.16
CA ASN A 154 -4.45 -18.84 6.45
C ASN A 154 -4.74 -19.83 7.58
N ALA A 155 -5.85 -19.61 8.27
CA ALA A 155 -6.41 -20.59 9.21
C ALA A 155 -6.75 -21.93 8.49
N PRO A 156 -6.71 -23.09 9.21
CA PRO A 156 -6.51 -23.22 10.65
C PRO A 156 -5.04 -23.20 11.06
N GLY A 157 -4.76 -23.07 12.36
CA GLY A 157 -3.43 -23.19 12.92
C GLY A 157 -3.21 -22.33 14.17
N THR A 158 -2.01 -22.43 14.72
CA THR A 158 -1.61 -21.56 15.84
C THR A 158 -1.33 -20.15 15.30
N GLU A 159 -1.98 -19.15 15.88
CA GLU A 159 -1.71 -17.75 15.53
C GLU A 159 -0.25 -17.37 15.81
N ILE A 160 0.35 -16.66 14.83
CA ILE A 160 1.74 -16.20 14.86
C ILE A 160 1.75 -14.69 14.63
N LEU A 161 2.29 -13.97 15.59
CA LEU A 161 2.43 -12.52 15.57
C LEU A 161 3.88 -12.09 15.28
N PRO A 162 4.15 -10.80 15.00
CA PRO A 162 5.50 -10.30 14.82
C PRO A 162 6.43 -10.64 15.99
N GLY A 163 7.64 -11.10 15.67
CA GLY A 163 8.61 -11.57 16.67
C GLY A 163 8.48 -13.06 17.03
N GLU A 164 7.44 -13.77 16.62
CA GLU A 164 7.20 -15.18 16.94
C GLU A 164 7.66 -16.17 15.85
N LEU A 165 8.47 -15.75 14.87
CA LEU A 165 8.93 -16.64 13.78
C LEU A 165 9.63 -17.91 14.28
N ALA A 166 10.44 -17.82 15.32
CA ALA A 166 11.11 -19.00 15.90
C ALA A 166 10.10 -20.01 16.46
N LYS A 167 9.01 -19.54 17.09
CA LYS A 167 7.89 -20.38 17.55
C LYS A 167 7.22 -21.07 16.36
N ALA A 168 6.91 -20.32 15.30
CA ALA A 168 6.27 -20.86 14.10
C ALA A 168 7.12 -21.94 13.42
N ILE A 169 8.43 -21.68 13.24
CA ILE A 169 9.38 -22.65 12.69
C ILE A 169 9.40 -23.97 13.49
N ASN A 170 9.38 -23.88 14.84
CA ASN A 170 9.37 -25.07 15.68
C ASN A 170 8.04 -25.83 15.56
N LEU A 171 6.91 -25.13 15.52
CA LEU A 171 5.61 -25.76 15.29
C LEU A 171 5.58 -26.52 13.96
N LEU A 172 6.04 -25.91 12.89
CA LEU A 172 6.11 -26.54 11.56
C LEU A 172 7.06 -27.75 11.54
N LYS A 173 8.19 -27.71 12.24
CA LYS A 173 9.09 -28.89 12.42
C LYS A 173 8.41 -30.04 13.15
N ASP A 174 7.53 -29.74 14.07
CA ASP A 174 6.73 -30.73 14.82
C ASP A 174 5.50 -31.20 14.02
N GLY A 175 5.34 -30.78 12.77
CA GLY A 175 4.20 -31.14 11.91
C GLY A 175 2.88 -30.48 12.33
N LYS A 176 2.93 -29.38 13.08
CA LYS A 176 1.76 -28.60 13.51
C LYS A 176 1.48 -27.48 12.53
N GLU A 177 0.21 -27.12 12.43
CA GLU A 177 -0.25 -26.02 11.58
C GLU A 177 -0.05 -24.66 12.27
N VAL A 178 0.26 -23.64 11.48
CA VAL A 178 0.37 -22.24 11.89
C VAL A 178 -0.62 -21.40 11.09
N ASN A 179 -1.07 -20.30 11.67
CA ASN A 179 -1.85 -19.25 11.05
C ASN A 179 -1.09 -17.93 11.27
N TYR A 180 -0.36 -17.49 10.23
CA TYR A 180 0.46 -16.30 10.34
C TYR A 180 -0.38 -15.04 10.19
N GLN A 181 -0.69 -14.39 11.30
CA GLN A 181 -1.40 -13.11 11.31
C GLN A 181 -0.48 -11.93 10.99
N GLY A 182 0.77 -12.00 11.44
CA GLY A 182 1.76 -10.97 11.19
C GLY A 182 1.41 -9.58 11.70
N ALA A 183 2.01 -8.58 11.04
CA ALA A 183 1.76 -7.17 11.30
C ALA A 183 0.51 -6.67 10.57
N THR A 184 0.14 -7.28 9.43
CA THR A 184 -0.93 -6.82 8.56
C THR A 184 -2.24 -7.59 8.73
N ASN A 185 -2.27 -8.59 9.62
CA ASN A 185 -3.39 -9.53 9.75
C ASN A 185 -3.70 -10.21 8.42
N VAL A 186 -2.63 -10.69 7.75
CA VAL A 186 -2.70 -11.20 6.39
C VAL A 186 -3.53 -12.48 6.30
N GLU A 187 -4.45 -12.49 5.32
CA GLU A 187 -5.20 -13.66 4.92
C GLU A 187 -5.38 -13.64 3.40
N PHE A 188 -5.09 -14.75 2.73
CA PHE A 188 -5.20 -14.84 1.28
C PHE A 188 -6.56 -15.43 0.85
N SER A 189 -7.12 -14.84 -0.19
CA SER A 189 -8.23 -15.42 -0.93
C SER A 189 -7.77 -16.64 -1.73
N ASP A 190 -8.74 -17.42 -2.26
CA ASP A 190 -8.46 -18.60 -3.10
C ASP A 190 -7.62 -18.29 -4.35
N VAL A 191 -7.62 -17.04 -4.80
CA VAL A 191 -6.83 -16.58 -5.96
C VAL A 191 -5.47 -16.00 -5.55
N GLY A 192 -5.13 -16.02 -4.25
CA GLY A 192 -3.85 -15.55 -3.74
C GLY A 192 -3.73 -14.05 -3.54
N GLU A 193 -4.86 -13.34 -3.48
CA GLU A 193 -4.89 -11.92 -3.13
C GLU A 193 -5.07 -11.75 -1.62
N ALA A 194 -4.24 -10.93 -0.99
CA ALA A 194 -4.39 -10.59 0.42
C ALA A 194 -5.59 -9.66 0.62
N SER A 195 -6.46 -10.04 1.55
CA SER A 195 -7.44 -9.10 2.10
C SER A 195 -6.69 -8.09 2.98
N GLY A 196 -7.09 -6.82 2.93
CA GLY A 196 -6.39 -5.80 3.67
C GLY A 196 -7.29 -4.66 4.11
N SER A 197 -6.85 -4.00 5.16
CA SER A 197 -7.37 -2.71 5.58
C SER A 197 -6.59 -1.58 4.91
N TYR A 198 -7.20 -0.42 4.80
CA TYR A 198 -6.60 0.75 4.18
C TYR A 198 -6.74 1.96 5.10
N LYS A 199 -5.65 2.70 5.23
CA LYS A 199 -5.65 4.04 5.81
C LYS A 199 -6.16 5.03 4.76
N GLU A 200 -7.16 5.82 5.11
CA GLU A 200 -7.56 7.00 4.36
C GLU A 200 -6.78 8.20 4.92
N LEU A 201 -6.14 8.92 4.04
CA LEU A 201 -5.20 9.99 4.36
C LEU A 201 -5.64 11.30 3.73
N GLU A 202 -5.33 12.40 4.42
CA GLU A 202 -5.50 13.76 3.89
C GLU A 202 -4.25 14.59 4.20
N ILE A 203 -3.82 15.40 3.24
CA ILE A 203 -2.72 16.34 3.46
C ILE A 203 -3.26 17.56 4.25
N GLY A 204 -2.61 17.81 5.39
CA GLY A 204 -2.87 18.99 6.21
C GLY A 204 -1.66 19.34 7.05
N SER A 205 -1.38 20.63 7.18
CA SER A 205 -0.18 21.12 7.91
C SER A 205 1.14 20.55 7.39
N GLY A 206 1.26 20.35 6.08
CA GLY A 206 2.48 19.89 5.41
C GLY A 206 2.81 18.40 5.62
N LYS A 207 1.83 17.58 5.94
CA LYS A 207 2.00 16.13 6.10
C LYS A 207 0.72 15.36 5.79
N PHE A 208 0.85 14.07 5.52
CA PHE A 208 -0.29 13.16 5.49
C PHE A 208 -0.78 12.85 6.90
N ASN A 209 -2.07 13.01 7.13
CA ASN A 209 -2.74 12.66 8.38
C ASN A 209 -3.74 11.55 8.11
N THR A 210 -3.71 10.48 8.90
CA THR A 210 -4.71 9.42 8.82
C THR A 210 -6.07 9.96 9.30
N ILE A 211 -7.09 9.85 8.45
CA ILE A 211 -8.47 10.22 8.79
C ILE A 211 -9.16 9.03 9.46
N ARG A 212 -8.96 7.83 8.90
CA ARG A 212 -9.51 6.57 9.41
C ARG A 212 -8.85 5.36 8.78
N VAL A 213 -9.08 4.20 9.35
CA VAL A 213 -8.75 2.89 8.78
C VAL A 213 -10.04 2.15 8.44
N ARG A 214 -10.06 1.48 7.31
CA ARG A 214 -11.19 0.66 6.83
C ARG A 214 -10.73 -0.74 6.51
#